data_c8ab376684e1fa55ed01a740e004c6c9
#
_entry.id   c8ab376684e1fa55ed01a740e004c6c9
#
_cell.length_a   1.000
_cell.length_b   1.000
_cell.length_c   1.000
_cell.angle_alpha   90.00
_cell.angle_beta   90.00
_cell.angle_gamma   90.00
#
_symmetry.space_group_name_H-M   'P 1'
#
loop_
_entity.id
_entity.type
_entity.pdbx_description
1 polymer ?
#
loop_
_entity_poly.entity_id
_entity_poly.type
_entity_poly.pdbx_seq_one_letter_code
_entity_poly.pdbx_strand_id
1 'polypeptide(L)'
;MKVLITGKSKLAGAIMAELHDTIVVKKLEIESCRAEADIPWRHFDIFINNAPVRQTELLNEAFCEWKNDSSKLIINISSRAAKANISKGYLYSAEKAALNHLADNLVYNSSRKCGIITLNLGLLEHDEVPSLTYEQVIDVIRDIIFDWYTDRPTMTEITLQHRENYQEVQAYKQDLKEIEEDYHYLNE
;
A
#
# COMPACT_ATOMS: atom_id res chain seq x y z
N MET A 1 7.89 19.83 5.08
CA MET A 1 6.94 18.70 5.01
C MET A 1 7.58 17.51 5.68
N LYS A 2 6.86 16.81 6.56
CA LYS A 2 7.39 15.66 7.32
C LYS A 2 6.60 14.41 6.98
N VAL A 3 7.29 13.36 6.57
CA VAL A 3 6.68 12.10 6.18
C VAL A 3 6.94 11.03 7.24
N LEU A 4 5.91 10.32 7.63
CA LEU A 4 5.99 9.08 8.39
C LEU A 4 5.78 7.91 7.44
N ILE A 5 6.69 6.96 7.42
CA ILE A 5 6.49 5.68 6.73
C ILE A 5 6.61 4.53 7.72
N THR A 6 5.73 3.53 7.59
CA THR A 6 5.74 2.33 8.43
C THR A 6 6.24 1.10 7.65
N GLY A 7 6.79 0.12 8.37
CA GLY A 7 7.26 -1.15 7.82
C GLY A 7 8.76 -1.20 7.52
N LYS A 8 9.24 -2.44 7.30
CA LYS A 8 10.65 -2.80 7.04
C LYS A 8 10.91 -3.29 5.61
N SER A 9 9.92 -3.18 4.72
CA SER A 9 10.06 -3.71 3.36
C SER A 9 11.15 -2.98 2.56
N LYS A 10 11.66 -3.63 1.53
CA LYS A 10 12.58 -3.00 0.57
C LYS A 10 11.94 -1.74 -0.04
N LEU A 11 10.63 -1.78 -0.34
CA LEU A 11 9.89 -0.61 -0.82
C LEU A 11 9.94 0.54 0.20
N ALA A 12 9.71 0.28 1.51
CA ALA A 12 9.80 1.32 2.53
C ALA A 12 11.20 1.95 2.59
N GLY A 13 12.24 1.12 2.43
CA GLY A 13 13.62 1.60 2.35
C GLY A 13 13.88 2.47 1.12
N ALA A 14 13.38 2.07 -0.03
CA ALA A 14 13.52 2.81 -1.28
C ALA A 14 12.77 4.16 -1.22
N ILE A 15 11.52 4.17 -0.76
CA ILE A 15 10.76 5.41 -0.55
C ILE A 15 11.50 6.36 0.39
N MET A 16 12.03 5.84 1.50
CA MET A 16 12.78 6.64 2.47
C MET A 16 14.05 7.25 1.86
N ALA A 17 14.78 6.51 1.05
CA ALA A 17 16.00 6.99 0.40
C ALA A 17 15.70 8.13 -0.59
N GLU A 18 14.66 7.97 -1.39
CA GLU A 18 14.29 8.93 -2.44
C GLU A 18 13.63 10.21 -1.91
N LEU A 19 12.86 10.11 -0.83
CA LEU A 19 12.20 11.27 -0.24
C LEU A 19 13.10 12.01 0.77
N HIS A 20 14.28 11.50 1.09
CA HIS A 20 15.14 12.00 2.15
C HIS A 20 15.67 13.42 1.89
N ASP A 21 16.01 13.76 0.65
CA ASP A 21 16.65 15.05 0.32
C ASP A 21 15.67 16.25 0.41
N THR A 22 14.38 15.99 0.31
CA THR A 22 13.35 17.04 0.27
C THR A 22 12.39 17.00 1.46
N ILE A 23 12.33 15.91 2.19
CA ILE A 23 11.32 15.63 3.20
C ILE A 23 11.99 14.94 4.41
N VAL A 24 11.67 15.39 5.61
CA VAL A 24 12.09 14.66 6.82
C VAL A 24 11.22 13.41 6.93
N VAL A 25 11.82 12.26 6.64
CA VAL A 25 11.16 10.95 6.71
C VAL A 25 11.53 10.27 8.03
N LYS A 26 10.55 9.81 8.77
CA LYS A 26 10.75 8.97 9.95
C LYS A 26 10.15 7.59 9.68
N LYS A 27 11.00 6.57 9.64
CA LYS A 27 10.58 5.16 9.55
C LYS A 27 10.27 4.66 10.95
N LEU A 28 9.05 4.20 11.16
CA LEU A 28 8.64 3.54 12.38
C LEU A 28 8.63 2.03 12.15
N GLU A 29 9.43 1.30 12.91
CA GLU A 29 9.45 -0.15 12.85
C GLU A 29 8.41 -0.71 13.81
N ILE A 30 7.35 -1.29 13.24
CA ILE A 30 6.33 -1.98 14.03
C ILE A 30 6.73 -3.44 14.14
N GLU A 31 7.33 -3.81 15.26
CA GLU A 31 7.90 -5.15 15.45
C GLU A 31 6.90 -6.21 15.90
N SER A 32 5.80 -5.81 16.54
CA SER A 32 4.78 -6.77 16.99
C SER A 32 3.42 -6.10 17.21
N CYS A 33 2.36 -6.91 17.21
CA CYS A 33 0.99 -6.48 17.50
C CYS A 33 0.78 -5.94 18.94
N ARG A 34 1.82 -5.83 19.76
CA ARG A 34 1.76 -5.42 21.17
C ARG A 34 2.34 -4.05 21.47
N ALA A 35 3.03 -3.43 20.53
CA ALA A 35 3.56 -2.09 20.75
C ALA A 35 2.46 -1.06 20.54
N GLU A 36 1.85 -0.59 21.61
CA GLU A 36 1.20 0.73 21.67
C GLU A 36 2.31 1.77 21.51
N ALA A 37 2.86 1.89 20.30
CA ALA A 37 3.74 3.00 19.99
C ALA A 37 2.85 4.23 19.88
N ASP A 38 2.94 5.12 20.83
CA ASP A 38 2.30 6.43 20.78
C ASP A 38 2.92 7.22 19.61
N ILE A 39 2.30 7.10 18.43
CA ILE A 39 2.75 7.79 17.23
C ILE A 39 2.39 9.26 17.39
N PRO A 40 3.37 10.17 17.38
CA PRO A 40 3.10 11.59 17.48
C PRO A 40 2.56 12.16 16.16
N TRP A 41 1.35 11.76 15.77
CA TRP A 41 0.69 12.08 14.50
C TRP A 41 0.76 13.54 14.12
N ARG A 42 0.63 14.45 15.10
CA ARG A 42 0.65 15.91 14.89
C ARG A 42 1.94 16.44 14.30
N HIS A 43 3.03 15.68 14.40
CA HIS A 43 4.35 16.09 13.92
C HIS A 43 4.59 15.75 12.44
N PHE A 44 3.68 15.02 11.81
CA PHE A 44 3.79 14.59 10.41
C PHE A 44 2.71 15.24 9.55
N ASP A 45 3.03 15.42 8.27
CA ASP A 45 2.14 15.96 7.26
C ASP A 45 1.60 14.86 6.34
N ILE A 46 2.43 13.84 6.09
CA ILE A 46 2.11 12.69 5.26
C ILE A 46 2.36 11.42 6.04
N PHE A 47 1.42 10.47 5.93
CA PHE A 47 1.55 9.13 6.42
C PHE A 47 1.51 8.12 5.27
N ILE A 48 2.61 7.38 5.04
CA ILE A 48 2.68 6.27 4.11
C ILE A 48 2.53 4.98 4.91
N ASN A 49 1.33 4.41 4.86
CA ASN A 49 0.91 3.22 5.58
C ASN A 49 1.33 1.96 4.82
N ASN A 50 2.58 1.51 5.06
CA ASN A 50 3.19 0.39 4.34
C ASN A 50 3.53 -0.82 5.24
N ALA A 51 3.17 -0.80 6.53
CA ALA A 51 3.41 -1.94 7.41
C ALA A 51 2.67 -3.20 6.93
N PRO A 52 3.24 -4.40 7.06
CA PRO A 52 2.53 -5.63 6.69
C PRO A 52 1.43 -6.00 7.68
N VAL A 53 1.43 -5.40 8.86
CA VAL A 53 0.48 -5.66 9.96
C VAL A 53 -0.14 -4.36 10.45
N ARG A 54 -1.35 -4.43 11.03
CA ARG A 54 -2.04 -3.31 11.65
C ARG A 54 -2.34 -2.11 10.72
N GLN A 55 -2.39 -2.31 9.42
CA GLN A 55 -2.63 -1.19 8.50
C GLN A 55 -4.01 -0.54 8.72
N THR A 56 -5.03 -1.32 9.02
CA THR A 56 -6.38 -0.83 9.30
C THR A 56 -6.43 0.00 10.58
N GLU A 57 -5.77 -0.46 11.64
CA GLU A 57 -5.69 0.27 12.90
C GLU A 57 -4.91 1.59 12.72
N LEU A 58 -3.75 1.54 12.08
CA LEU A 58 -2.94 2.73 11.81
C LEU A 58 -3.65 3.75 10.92
N LEU A 59 -4.40 3.29 9.91
CA LEU A 59 -5.25 4.15 9.10
C LEU A 59 -6.29 4.85 9.96
N ASN A 60 -6.98 4.11 10.85
CA ASN A 60 -8.00 4.66 11.72
C ASN A 60 -7.42 5.65 12.74
N GLU A 61 -6.27 5.35 13.34
CA GLU A 61 -5.57 6.25 14.26
C GLU A 61 -5.19 7.57 13.58
N ALA A 62 -4.51 7.50 12.43
CA ALA A 62 -4.12 8.67 11.66
C ALA A 62 -5.36 9.50 11.23
N PHE A 63 -6.43 8.82 10.79
CA PHE A 63 -7.67 9.47 10.43
C PHE A 63 -8.30 10.21 11.61
N CYS A 64 -8.40 9.60 12.79
CA CYS A 64 -8.96 10.24 13.97
C CYS A 64 -8.25 11.55 14.33
N GLU A 65 -6.92 11.57 14.19
CA GLU A 65 -6.10 12.77 14.47
C GLU A 65 -6.19 13.83 13.34
N TRP A 66 -6.32 13.41 12.09
CA TRP A 66 -6.13 14.26 10.92
C TRP A 66 -7.41 14.65 10.18
N LYS A 67 -8.55 14.04 10.48
CA LYS A 67 -9.81 14.20 9.70
C LYS A 67 -10.24 15.65 9.47
N ASN A 68 -9.88 16.57 10.35
CA ASN A 68 -10.26 17.99 10.26
C ASN A 68 -9.19 18.88 9.63
N ASP A 69 -8.04 18.33 9.20
CA ASP A 69 -6.90 19.07 8.69
C ASP A 69 -6.65 18.77 7.21
N SER A 70 -6.90 19.77 6.34
CA SER A 70 -6.73 19.64 4.89
C SER A 70 -5.27 19.63 4.43
N SER A 71 -4.32 19.89 5.33
CA SER A 71 -2.89 19.80 5.02
C SER A 71 -2.32 18.39 5.17
N LYS A 72 -3.11 17.42 5.67
CA LYS A 72 -2.68 16.06 5.98
C LYS A 72 -3.07 15.08 4.88
N LEU A 73 -2.14 14.17 4.56
CA LEU A 73 -2.31 13.16 3.52
C LEU A 73 -1.95 11.75 4.04
N ILE A 74 -2.84 10.79 3.87
CA ILE A 74 -2.63 9.37 4.14
C ILE A 74 -2.54 8.63 2.80
N ILE A 75 -1.45 7.88 2.59
CA ILE A 75 -1.25 7.02 1.43
C ILE A 75 -1.17 5.58 1.94
N ASN A 76 -2.21 4.78 1.67
CA ASN A 76 -2.20 3.36 2.00
C ASN A 76 -1.51 2.57 0.89
N ILE A 77 -0.47 1.83 1.23
CA ILE A 77 0.15 0.85 0.33
C ILE A 77 -0.58 -0.47 0.49
N SER A 78 -1.52 -0.69 -0.40
CA SER A 78 -2.32 -1.91 -0.49
C SER A 78 -1.78 -2.84 -1.58
N SER A 79 -2.57 -3.78 -2.01
CA SER A 79 -2.20 -4.76 -3.02
C SER A 79 -3.39 -5.04 -3.95
N ARG A 80 -3.09 -5.34 -5.20
CA ARG A 80 -4.08 -5.88 -6.13
C ARG A 80 -4.72 -7.18 -5.60
N ALA A 81 -4.04 -7.87 -4.69
CA ALA A 81 -4.58 -9.02 -3.97
C ALA A 81 -5.79 -8.69 -3.05
N ALA A 82 -6.09 -7.41 -2.81
CA ALA A 82 -7.34 -7.00 -2.15
C ALA A 82 -8.60 -7.44 -2.91
N LYS A 83 -8.48 -7.65 -4.23
CA LYS A 83 -9.53 -8.28 -5.05
C LYS A 83 -9.28 -9.77 -5.12
N ALA A 84 -10.34 -10.57 -5.25
CA ALA A 84 -10.24 -12.02 -5.36
C ALA A 84 -9.26 -12.41 -6.49
N ASN A 85 -8.24 -13.14 -6.12
CA ASN A 85 -7.23 -13.64 -7.04
C ASN A 85 -6.53 -14.86 -6.43
N ILE A 86 -5.90 -15.67 -7.29
CA ILE A 86 -5.23 -16.92 -6.90
C ILE A 86 -3.78 -16.75 -6.47
N SER A 87 -3.25 -15.52 -6.50
CA SER A 87 -1.80 -15.29 -6.42
C SER A 87 -1.24 -15.14 -5.01
N LYS A 88 -2.10 -14.97 -4.01
CA LYS A 88 -1.70 -14.76 -2.61
C LYS A 88 -2.61 -15.53 -1.67
N GLY A 89 -2.09 -15.84 -0.48
CA GLY A 89 -2.87 -16.53 0.54
C GLY A 89 -4.13 -15.75 0.95
N TYR A 90 -5.17 -16.49 1.30
CA TYR A 90 -6.50 -15.94 1.60
C TYR A 90 -6.49 -14.89 2.70
N LEU A 91 -5.71 -15.09 3.76
CA LEU A 91 -5.62 -14.16 4.88
C LEU A 91 -5.04 -12.82 4.43
N TYR A 92 -3.94 -12.84 3.68
CA TYR A 92 -3.33 -11.62 3.11
C TYR A 92 -4.32 -10.86 2.23
N SER A 93 -5.05 -11.57 1.36
CA SER A 93 -6.07 -10.96 0.50
C SER A 93 -7.20 -10.33 1.30
N ALA A 94 -7.66 -11.02 2.36
CA ALA A 94 -8.70 -10.51 3.26
C ALA A 94 -8.25 -9.25 4.02
N GLU A 95 -7.01 -9.23 4.53
CA GLU A 95 -6.43 -8.06 5.22
C GLU A 95 -6.34 -6.84 4.28
N LYS A 96 -5.89 -7.05 3.03
CA LYS A 96 -5.82 -5.96 2.05
C LYS A 96 -7.20 -5.49 1.60
N ALA A 97 -8.17 -6.38 1.47
CA ALA A 97 -9.57 -6.03 1.20
C ALA A 97 -10.18 -5.22 2.35
N ALA A 98 -9.89 -5.60 3.60
CA ALA A 98 -10.34 -4.86 4.78
C ALA A 98 -9.76 -3.44 4.82
N LEU A 99 -8.47 -3.27 4.50
CA LEU A 99 -7.83 -1.96 4.40
C LEU A 99 -8.51 -1.08 3.34
N ASN A 100 -8.73 -1.62 2.13
CA ASN A 100 -9.39 -0.88 1.04
C ASN A 100 -10.82 -0.49 1.44
N HIS A 101 -11.59 -1.44 1.99
CA HIS A 101 -12.95 -1.16 2.42
C HIS A 101 -13.04 -0.10 3.52
N LEU A 102 -12.12 -0.13 4.49
CA LEU A 102 -12.04 0.92 5.51
C LEU A 102 -11.72 2.27 4.88
N ALA A 103 -10.71 2.33 3.99
CA ALA A 103 -10.33 3.56 3.30
C ALA A 103 -11.51 4.16 2.52
N ASP A 104 -12.25 3.35 1.76
CA ASP A 104 -13.43 3.78 1.02
C ASP A 104 -14.50 4.35 1.93
N ASN A 105 -14.78 3.67 3.05
CA ASN A 105 -15.74 4.17 4.04
C ASN A 105 -15.32 5.53 4.61
N LEU A 106 -14.05 5.71 4.93
CA LEU A 106 -13.53 6.99 5.43
C LEU A 106 -13.56 8.08 4.35
N VAL A 107 -13.36 7.73 3.08
CA VAL A 107 -13.44 8.68 1.95
C VAL A 107 -14.87 9.11 1.69
N TYR A 108 -15.80 8.18 1.57
CA TYR A 108 -17.16 8.46 1.07
C TYR A 108 -18.19 8.75 2.15
N ASN A 109 -17.99 8.23 3.37
CA ASN A 109 -18.99 8.32 4.44
C ASN A 109 -18.59 9.28 5.58
N SER A 110 -17.48 9.99 5.46
CA SER A 110 -17.05 10.95 6.46
C SER A 110 -16.97 12.38 5.92
N SER A 111 -17.12 13.38 6.80
CA SER A 111 -16.92 14.79 6.47
C SER A 111 -15.45 15.21 6.63
N ARG A 112 -14.52 14.34 6.22
CA ARG A 112 -13.07 14.58 6.36
C ARG A 112 -12.57 15.73 5.51
N LYS A 113 -11.48 16.34 5.95
CA LYS A 113 -10.69 17.30 5.17
C LYS A 113 -9.34 16.72 4.71
N CYS A 114 -8.75 15.79 5.48
CA CYS A 114 -7.49 15.15 5.11
C CYS A 114 -7.62 14.30 3.85
N GLY A 115 -6.53 14.16 3.09
CA GLY A 115 -6.43 13.24 1.97
C GLY A 115 -6.32 11.78 2.44
N ILE A 116 -7.01 10.88 1.74
CA ILE A 116 -6.82 9.43 1.90
C ILE A 116 -6.77 8.83 0.49
N ILE A 117 -5.64 8.22 0.15
CA ILE A 117 -5.42 7.61 -1.16
C ILE A 117 -4.94 6.18 -0.93
N THR A 118 -5.54 5.23 -1.64
CA THR A 118 -5.15 3.82 -1.59
C THR A 118 -4.46 3.43 -2.88
N LEU A 119 -3.20 3.00 -2.77
CA LEU A 119 -2.38 2.54 -3.88
C LEU A 119 -2.31 1.01 -3.86
N ASN A 120 -3.05 0.37 -4.77
CA ASN A 120 -3.07 -1.08 -4.94
C ASN A 120 -1.93 -1.51 -5.85
N LEU A 121 -0.89 -2.09 -5.30
CA LEU A 121 0.28 -2.51 -6.05
C LEU A 121 0.12 -3.92 -6.62
N GLY A 122 0.53 -4.10 -7.87
CA GLY A 122 0.78 -5.38 -8.51
C GLY A 122 2.05 -6.03 -8.00
N LEU A 123 2.63 -6.91 -8.82
CA LEU A 123 3.89 -7.58 -8.51
C LEU A 123 5.05 -6.57 -8.54
N LEU A 124 5.94 -6.65 -7.54
CA LEU A 124 7.10 -5.77 -7.39
C LEU A 124 8.39 -6.55 -7.55
N GLU A 125 9.35 -5.99 -8.29
CA GLU A 125 10.75 -6.45 -8.36
C GLU A 125 10.87 -7.99 -8.48
N HIS A 126 10.31 -8.54 -9.56
CA HIS A 126 10.38 -9.97 -9.83
C HIS A 126 11.31 -10.23 -11.03
N ASP A 127 12.23 -11.19 -10.87
CA ASP A 127 13.30 -11.44 -11.86
C ASP A 127 12.79 -12.18 -13.11
N GLU A 128 11.75 -13.02 -12.95
CA GLU A 128 11.32 -13.95 -14.01
C GLU A 128 10.12 -13.43 -14.82
N VAL A 129 9.36 -12.47 -14.31
CA VAL A 129 8.17 -11.95 -14.97
C VAL A 129 8.11 -10.43 -14.91
N PRO A 130 7.51 -9.76 -15.90
CA PRO A 130 7.35 -8.32 -15.90
C PRO A 130 6.67 -7.84 -14.61
N SER A 131 7.31 -6.94 -13.92
CA SER A 131 6.90 -6.43 -12.63
C SER A 131 7.16 -4.93 -12.50
N LEU A 132 6.52 -4.29 -11.52
CA LEU A 132 6.81 -2.90 -11.19
C LEU A 132 8.17 -2.79 -10.53
N THR A 133 8.91 -1.74 -10.86
CA THR A 133 10.09 -1.35 -10.10
C THR A 133 9.70 -0.45 -8.92
N TYR A 134 10.57 -0.38 -7.91
CA TYR A 134 10.37 0.56 -6.81
C TYR A 134 10.36 2.01 -7.29
N GLU A 135 11.17 2.36 -8.28
CA GLU A 135 11.23 3.69 -8.89
C GLU A 135 9.86 4.10 -9.46
N GLN A 136 9.21 3.22 -10.24
CA GLN A 136 7.88 3.48 -10.77
C GLN A 136 6.84 3.72 -9.68
N VAL A 137 6.92 2.99 -8.57
CA VAL A 137 6.01 3.21 -7.42
C VAL A 137 6.30 4.54 -6.74
N ILE A 138 7.56 4.90 -6.59
CA ILE A 138 7.99 6.16 -5.97
C ILE A 138 7.56 7.36 -6.80
N ASP A 139 7.67 7.29 -8.12
CA ASP A 139 7.21 8.34 -9.03
C ASP A 139 5.71 8.60 -8.85
N VAL A 140 4.90 7.54 -8.80
CA VAL A 140 3.46 7.67 -8.52
C VAL A 140 3.20 8.29 -7.15
N ILE A 141 3.95 7.91 -6.11
CA ILE A 141 3.82 8.51 -4.78
C ILE A 141 4.18 10.01 -4.81
N ARG A 142 5.22 10.40 -5.55
CA ARG A 142 5.59 11.81 -5.74
C ARG A 142 4.48 12.60 -6.43
N ASP A 143 3.89 12.04 -7.48
CA ASP A 143 2.78 12.67 -8.20
C ASP A 143 1.56 12.84 -7.30
N ILE A 144 1.20 11.82 -6.51
CA ILE A 144 0.14 11.89 -5.51
C ILE A 144 0.38 13.04 -4.52
N ILE A 145 1.59 13.14 -3.98
CA ILE A 145 1.97 14.19 -3.03
C ILE A 145 1.90 15.56 -3.71
N PHE A 146 2.43 15.69 -4.91
CA PHE A 146 2.42 16.93 -5.66
C PHE A 146 1.00 17.39 -5.97
N ASP A 147 0.15 16.51 -6.48
CA ASP A 147 -1.24 16.82 -6.82
C ASP A 147 -2.04 17.24 -5.59
N TRP A 148 -1.84 16.57 -4.44
CA TRP A 148 -2.50 16.95 -3.20
C TRP A 148 -2.16 18.38 -2.75
N TYR A 149 -0.89 18.76 -2.79
CA TYR A 149 -0.45 20.09 -2.33
C TYR A 149 -0.59 21.20 -3.38
N THR A 150 -0.94 20.88 -4.62
CA THR A 150 -1.19 21.86 -5.69
C THR A 150 -2.67 22.04 -6.03
N ASP A 151 -3.56 21.52 -5.19
CA ASP A 151 -5.03 21.59 -5.36
C ASP A 151 -5.52 21.05 -6.71
N ARG A 152 -4.85 19.98 -7.21
CA ARG A 152 -5.28 19.26 -8.40
C ARG A 152 -6.30 18.19 -8.04
N PRO A 153 -7.12 17.74 -8.99
CA PRO A 153 -7.97 16.58 -8.78
C PRO A 153 -7.15 15.38 -8.34
N THR A 154 -7.56 14.72 -7.23
CA THR A 154 -6.87 13.55 -6.70
C THR A 154 -7.71 12.30 -6.92
N MET A 155 -7.04 11.18 -7.17
CA MET A 155 -7.64 9.85 -7.19
C MET A 155 -7.69 9.32 -5.76
N THR A 156 -8.78 8.67 -5.38
CA THR A 156 -8.92 8.06 -4.04
C THR A 156 -8.40 6.63 -4.02
N GLU A 157 -8.45 5.95 -5.15
CA GLU A 157 -7.92 4.59 -5.33
C GLU A 157 -7.16 4.51 -6.67
N ILE A 158 -5.95 3.98 -6.62
CA ILE A 158 -5.09 3.77 -7.78
C ILE A 158 -4.64 2.32 -7.81
N THR A 159 -4.81 1.63 -8.94
CA THR A 159 -4.18 0.32 -9.14
C THR A 159 -3.00 0.48 -10.09
N LEU A 160 -1.81 0.19 -9.59
CA LEU A 160 -0.57 0.23 -10.34
C LEU A 160 -0.06 -1.18 -10.58
N GLN A 161 0.16 -1.54 -11.84
CA GLN A 161 0.71 -2.82 -12.25
C GLN A 161 1.47 -2.69 -13.56
N HIS A 162 2.44 -3.57 -13.79
CA HIS A 162 3.10 -3.64 -15.08
C HIS A 162 2.10 -4.03 -16.17
N ARG A 163 2.16 -3.37 -17.33
CA ARG A 163 1.16 -3.54 -18.41
C ARG A 163 1.06 -4.98 -18.94
N GLU A 164 2.17 -5.72 -18.93
CA GLU A 164 2.28 -7.09 -19.46
C GLU A 164 2.00 -8.17 -18.41
N ASN A 165 2.00 -7.80 -17.13
CA ASN A 165 1.95 -8.74 -16.02
C ASN A 165 0.63 -9.50 -15.87
N TYR A 166 -0.48 -8.93 -16.33
CA TYR A 166 -1.80 -9.48 -15.98
C TYR A 166 -2.08 -10.84 -16.62
N GLN A 167 -1.79 -11.00 -17.89
CA GLN A 167 -2.13 -12.23 -18.64
C GLN A 167 -1.07 -13.33 -18.43
N GLU A 168 0.20 -12.98 -18.46
CA GLU A 168 1.31 -13.94 -18.34
C GLU A 168 1.41 -14.54 -16.94
N VAL A 169 1.24 -13.75 -15.89
CA VAL A 169 1.24 -14.27 -14.51
C VAL A 169 0.03 -15.17 -14.23
N GLN A 170 -1.10 -14.93 -14.86
CA GLN A 170 -2.27 -15.81 -14.73
C GLN A 170 -2.04 -17.13 -15.49
N ALA A 171 -1.45 -17.10 -16.69
CA ALA A 171 -1.08 -18.28 -17.45
C ALA A 171 -0.05 -19.15 -16.68
N TYR A 172 1.05 -18.55 -16.23
CA TYR A 172 2.08 -19.22 -15.44
C TYR A 172 1.54 -19.91 -14.16
N LYS A 173 0.54 -19.30 -13.51
CA LYS A 173 -0.09 -19.89 -12.32
C LYS A 173 -1.08 -20.99 -12.64
N GLN A 174 -1.68 -20.93 -13.79
CA GLN A 174 -2.55 -22.00 -14.27
C GLN A 174 -1.72 -23.22 -14.59
N ASP A 175 -0.57 -23.02 -15.26
CA ASP A 175 0.41 -24.08 -15.54
C ASP A 175 0.96 -24.72 -14.25
N LEU A 176 1.29 -23.92 -13.23
CA LEU A 176 1.74 -24.45 -11.93
C LEU A 176 0.67 -25.23 -11.20
N LYS A 177 -0.60 -24.81 -11.27
CA LYS A 177 -1.71 -25.56 -10.68
C LYS A 177 -1.94 -26.90 -11.37
N GLU A 178 -1.90 -26.92 -12.69
CA GLU A 178 -2.01 -28.16 -13.47
C GLU A 178 -0.87 -29.13 -13.13
N ILE A 179 0.35 -28.63 -12.94
CA ILE A 179 1.50 -29.43 -12.49
C ILE A 179 1.30 -29.96 -11.07
N GLU A 180 0.80 -29.15 -10.12
CA GLU A 180 0.54 -29.57 -8.74
C GLU A 180 -0.60 -30.60 -8.66
N GLU A 181 -1.63 -30.44 -9.46
CA GLU A 181 -2.74 -31.42 -9.55
C GLU A 181 -2.28 -32.72 -10.17
N ASP A 182 -1.46 -32.72 -11.22
CA ASP A 182 -0.86 -33.92 -11.81
C ASP A 182 0.09 -34.64 -10.84
N TYR A 183 0.83 -33.93 -10.00
CA TYR A 183 1.67 -34.53 -8.97
C TYR A 183 0.86 -35.24 -7.85
N HIS A 184 -0.32 -34.71 -7.53
CA HIS A 184 -1.22 -35.36 -6.57
C HIS A 184 -1.80 -36.68 -7.11
N TYR A 185 -2.18 -36.72 -8.39
CA TYR A 185 -2.71 -37.95 -9.02
C TYR A 185 -1.67 -39.03 -9.22
N LEU A 186 -0.37 -38.72 -9.23
CA LEU A 186 0.72 -39.71 -9.39
C LEU A 186 1.18 -40.32 -8.06
N ASN A 187 0.72 -39.82 -6.92
CA ASN A 187 1.10 -40.28 -5.58
C ASN A 187 -0.06 -40.94 -4.79
N GLU A 188 -1.23 -41.12 -5.38
CA GLU A 188 -2.33 -41.97 -4.91
C GLU A 188 -2.31 -43.34 -5.64
#